data_afbf0d93d9c664454031e270ea2f9183
#
_entry.id   afbf0d93d9c664454031e270ea2f9183
#
_cell.length_a   1.000
_cell.length_b   1.000
_cell.length_c   1.000
_cell.angle_alpha   90.00
_cell.angle_beta   90.00
_cell.angle_gamma   90.00
#
_symmetry.space_group_name_H-M   'P 1'
#
loop_
_entity.id
_entity.type
_entity.pdbx_description
1 polymer ?
#
loop_
_entity_poly.entity_id
_entity_poly.type
_entity_poly.pdbx_seq_one_letter_code
_entity_poly.pdbx_strand_id
1 'polypeptide(L)'
;PVPEDIKFASSADVFFYNGLNLEGGEDGWFFKLMNTVKAPKELIVSTGQNIQAMYLDDAQKEVNPHVFIDPMNGAKMARVIGEKLMELDLANHDFYKRNMEIYVGKIEILAKRYEEKFAQLNEEEKILVTSERAFQYLSNSYDLTEAYIWAIDTEENGSPAQIKNTIELVRKLQPKALFVESNVDTRPMQTISKETGVPIYKYPLYSDELGRQGKEAGSYLDYLNYNLEHIKKGLSGKE
;
A
#
# COMPACT_ATOMS: atom_id res chain seq x y z
N PRO A 1 -11.30 17.66 -4.59
CA PRO A 1 -10.47 18.88 -4.46
C PRO A 1 -11.30 20.06 -3.93
N VAL A 2 -10.68 20.85 -3.06
CA VAL A 2 -11.26 22.12 -2.56
C VAL A 2 -10.60 23.32 -3.28
N PRO A 3 -11.14 24.55 -3.19
CA PRO A 3 -10.56 25.71 -3.86
C PRO A 3 -9.08 25.98 -3.55
N GLU A 4 -8.62 25.59 -2.37
CA GLU A 4 -7.22 25.71 -1.96
C GLU A 4 -6.31 24.76 -2.75
N ASP A 5 -6.77 23.55 -3.06
CA ASP A 5 -6.02 22.59 -3.90
C ASP A 5 -5.80 23.15 -5.31
N ILE A 6 -6.81 23.84 -5.88
CA ILE A 6 -6.69 24.50 -7.18
C ILE A 6 -5.63 25.59 -7.14
N LYS A 7 -5.58 26.38 -6.05
CA LYS A 7 -4.58 27.44 -5.88
C LYS A 7 -3.16 26.86 -5.82
N PHE A 8 -2.94 25.81 -5.02
CA PHE A 8 -1.64 25.14 -4.94
C PHE A 8 -1.25 24.50 -6.27
N ALA A 9 -2.16 23.78 -6.91
CA ALA A 9 -1.92 23.17 -8.20
C ALA A 9 -1.57 24.20 -9.29
N SER A 10 -2.21 25.40 -9.29
CA SER A 10 -1.92 26.44 -10.27
C SER A 10 -0.50 27.04 -10.17
N SER A 11 0.21 26.80 -9.09
CA SER A 11 1.59 27.30 -8.86
C SER A 11 2.61 26.17 -8.73
N ALA A 12 2.23 24.93 -8.99
CA ALA A 12 3.13 23.78 -8.89
C ALA A 12 4.00 23.66 -10.16
N ASP A 13 5.27 23.27 -9.97
CA ASP A 13 6.23 23.04 -11.04
C ASP A 13 6.15 21.62 -11.61
N VAL A 14 5.58 20.66 -10.83
CA VAL A 14 5.39 19.27 -11.22
C VAL A 14 4.30 18.62 -10.37
N PHE A 15 3.64 17.63 -10.94
CA PHE A 15 2.59 16.86 -10.28
C PHE A 15 2.96 15.38 -10.26
N PHE A 16 3.05 14.83 -9.06
CA PHE A 16 3.23 13.40 -8.88
C PHE A 16 1.94 12.76 -8.40
N TYR A 17 1.63 11.59 -8.94
CA TYR A 17 0.51 10.76 -8.50
C TYR A 17 0.94 9.30 -8.47
N ASN A 18 0.23 8.47 -7.71
CA ASN A 18 0.57 7.04 -7.59
C ASN A 18 0.49 6.35 -8.95
N GLY A 19 -0.59 6.61 -9.68
CA GLY A 19 -0.95 5.85 -10.86
C GLY A 19 -1.62 4.52 -10.51
N LEU A 20 -1.65 3.60 -11.49
CA LEU A 20 -2.24 2.28 -11.27
C LEU A 20 -3.67 2.35 -10.69
N ASN A 21 -4.43 3.36 -11.12
CA ASN A 21 -5.82 3.60 -10.78
C ASN A 21 -6.11 4.09 -9.33
N LEU A 22 -5.12 4.41 -8.51
CA LEU A 22 -5.38 4.90 -7.15
C LEU A 22 -6.22 6.18 -7.16
N GLU A 23 -5.96 7.09 -8.09
CA GLU A 23 -6.65 8.37 -8.22
C GLU A 23 -7.94 8.30 -9.05
N GLY A 24 -8.42 7.07 -9.37
CA GLY A 24 -9.66 6.82 -10.11
C GLY A 24 -9.54 6.96 -11.64
N GLY A 25 -8.34 6.75 -12.20
CA GLY A 25 -8.10 6.81 -13.63
C GLY A 25 -8.30 8.21 -14.23
N GLU A 26 -8.51 8.28 -15.57
CA GLU A 26 -8.63 9.55 -16.31
C GLU A 26 -9.85 10.39 -15.87
N ASP A 27 -10.91 9.76 -15.40
CA ASP A 27 -12.11 10.42 -14.88
C ASP A 27 -12.05 10.71 -13.37
N GLY A 28 -10.94 10.35 -12.73
CA GLY A 28 -10.74 10.52 -11.30
C GLY A 28 -10.51 11.97 -10.87
N TRP A 29 -10.49 12.17 -9.56
CA TRP A 29 -10.37 13.51 -8.96
C TRP A 29 -9.06 14.22 -9.35
N PHE A 30 -7.96 13.47 -9.49
CA PHE A 30 -6.65 14.03 -9.81
C PHE A 30 -6.64 14.63 -11.22
N PHE A 31 -7.08 13.88 -12.23
CA PHE A 31 -7.10 14.39 -13.61
C PHE A 31 -8.13 15.51 -13.82
N LYS A 32 -9.24 15.50 -13.08
CA LYS A 32 -10.16 16.64 -13.05
C LYS A 32 -9.48 17.91 -12.51
N LEU A 33 -8.65 17.78 -11.47
CA LEU A 33 -7.84 18.89 -10.96
C LEU A 33 -6.80 19.35 -12.00
N MET A 34 -6.05 18.43 -12.61
CA MET A 34 -5.06 18.74 -13.65
C MET A 34 -5.69 19.48 -14.84
N ASN A 35 -6.85 19.04 -15.30
CA ASN A 35 -7.61 19.69 -16.35
C ASN A 35 -8.08 21.10 -15.95
N THR A 36 -8.50 21.27 -14.70
CA THR A 36 -8.95 22.56 -14.17
C THR A 36 -7.83 23.61 -14.17
N VAL A 37 -6.63 23.20 -13.76
CA VAL A 37 -5.44 24.08 -13.74
C VAL A 37 -4.69 24.11 -15.06
N LYS A 38 -5.14 23.36 -16.07
CA LYS A 38 -4.50 23.23 -17.38
C LYS A 38 -3.02 22.81 -17.27
N ALA A 39 -2.75 21.84 -16.37
CA ALA A 39 -1.41 21.33 -16.15
C ALA A 39 -0.80 20.77 -17.45
N PRO A 40 0.45 21.12 -17.82
CA PRO A 40 1.14 20.51 -18.95
C PRO A 40 1.33 19.01 -18.72
N LYS A 41 1.07 18.19 -19.74
CA LYS A 41 1.13 16.71 -19.62
C LYS A 41 2.52 16.21 -19.23
N GLU A 42 3.57 16.86 -19.67
CA GLU A 42 4.96 16.56 -19.36
C GLU A 42 5.35 16.79 -17.89
N LEU A 43 4.52 17.53 -17.16
CA LEU A 43 4.68 17.80 -15.73
C LEU A 43 3.81 16.89 -14.84
N ILE A 44 3.00 16.02 -15.45
CA ILE A 44 2.13 15.08 -14.73
C ILE A 44 2.81 13.70 -14.77
N VAL A 45 3.30 13.22 -13.64
CA VAL A 45 4.17 12.04 -13.56
C VAL A 45 3.57 10.97 -12.66
N SER A 46 3.30 9.78 -13.25
CA SER A 46 2.94 8.59 -12.47
C SER A 46 4.18 8.03 -11.78
N THR A 47 4.20 7.98 -10.47
CA THR A 47 5.30 7.39 -9.71
C THR A 47 5.36 5.87 -9.86
N GLY A 48 4.22 5.23 -10.12
CA GLY A 48 4.10 3.80 -10.37
C GLY A 48 4.40 3.35 -11.81
N GLN A 49 4.82 4.25 -12.72
CA GLN A 49 5.01 3.96 -14.15
C GLN A 49 5.98 2.82 -14.46
N ASN A 50 6.94 2.54 -13.58
CA ASN A 50 7.95 1.48 -13.73
C ASN A 50 7.62 0.22 -12.91
N ILE A 51 6.37 0.08 -12.45
CA ILE A 51 5.93 -1.06 -11.64
C ILE A 51 5.00 -1.92 -12.50
N GLN A 52 5.26 -3.21 -12.49
CA GLN A 52 4.37 -4.17 -13.15
C GLN A 52 3.04 -4.23 -12.38
N ALA A 53 1.95 -3.94 -13.08
CA ALA A 53 0.62 -3.99 -12.48
C ALA A 53 0.24 -5.40 -12.04
N MET A 54 -0.37 -5.52 -10.87
CA MET A 54 -1.11 -6.68 -10.42
C MET A 54 -2.61 -6.36 -10.43
N TYR A 55 -3.45 -7.38 -10.52
CA TYR A 55 -4.87 -7.20 -10.72
C TYR A 55 -5.66 -7.77 -9.55
N LEU A 56 -6.79 -7.13 -9.24
CA LEU A 56 -7.70 -7.54 -8.18
C LEU A 56 -8.59 -8.73 -8.59
N ASP A 57 -8.75 -8.93 -9.90
CA ASP A 57 -9.57 -9.98 -10.48
C ASP A 57 -8.81 -10.83 -11.50
N ASP A 58 -9.26 -12.07 -11.71
CA ASP A 58 -8.65 -13.01 -12.69
C ASP A 58 -8.83 -12.56 -14.15
N ALA A 59 -9.80 -11.69 -14.41
CA ALA A 59 -10.05 -11.16 -15.75
C ALA A 59 -9.11 -10.00 -16.11
N GLN A 60 -8.24 -9.59 -15.19
CA GLN A 60 -7.25 -8.49 -15.34
C GLN A 60 -7.90 -7.16 -15.75
N LYS A 61 -9.08 -6.87 -15.23
CA LYS A 61 -9.81 -5.63 -15.53
C LYS A 61 -9.53 -4.52 -14.54
N GLU A 62 -9.32 -4.89 -13.27
CA GLU A 62 -9.13 -3.93 -12.18
C GLU A 62 -7.73 -4.05 -11.61
N VAL A 63 -6.93 -2.99 -11.82
CA VAL A 63 -5.54 -2.93 -11.31
C VAL A 63 -5.56 -2.67 -9.82
N ASN A 64 -4.74 -3.40 -9.07
CA ASN A 64 -4.51 -3.12 -7.65
C ASN A 64 -3.61 -1.89 -7.51
N PRO A 65 -4.08 -0.80 -6.88
CA PRO A 65 -3.31 0.44 -6.76
C PRO A 65 -2.26 0.46 -5.64
N HIS A 66 -2.27 -0.51 -4.72
CA HIS A 66 -1.51 -0.48 -3.47
C HIS A 66 -0.03 -0.87 -3.62
N VAL A 67 0.61 -0.40 -4.70
CA VAL A 67 2.02 -0.73 -5.03
C VAL A 67 3.00 -0.25 -3.97
N PHE A 68 2.68 0.84 -3.28
CA PHE A 68 3.52 1.51 -2.28
C PHE A 68 3.66 0.72 -0.97
N ILE A 69 2.85 -0.31 -0.75
CA ILE A 69 2.96 -1.19 0.43
C ILE A 69 4.21 -2.07 0.34
N ASP A 70 4.62 -2.44 -0.87
CA ASP A 70 5.88 -3.12 -1.11
C ASP A 70 7.07 -2.14 -1.08
N PRO A 71 8.07 -2.34 -0.20
CA PRO A 71 9.19 -1.40 -0.08
C PRO A 71 10.02 -1.28 -1.37
N MET A 72 10.20 -2.34 -2.16
CA MET A 72 10.96 -2.23 -3.41
C MET A 72 10.22 -1.44 -4.47
N ASN A 73 8.89 -1.51 -4.50
CA ASN A 73 8.08 -0.65 -5.34
C ASN A 73 8.15 0.82 -4.85
N GLY A 74 8.11 1.05 -3.54
CA GLY A 74 8.36 2.37 -2.98
C GLY A 74 9.72 2.97 -3.35
N ALA A 75 10.76 2.15 -3.41
CA ALA A 75 12.08 2.58 -3.89
C ALA A 75 12.04 3.00 -5.37
N LYS A 76 11.34 2.25 -6.24
CA LYS A 76 11.13 2.63 -7.66
C LYS A 76 10.37 3.95 -7.78
N MET A 77 9.31 4.14 -6.99
CA MET A 77 8.54 5.40 -6.97
C MET A 77 9.40 6.58 -6.54
N ALA A 78 10.21 6.43 -5.50
CA ALA A 78 11.13 7.46 -5.04
C ALA A 78 12.19 7.83 -6.12
N ARG A 79 12.66 6.85 -6.91
CA ARG A 79 13.56 7.12 -8.05
C ARG A 79 12.88 7.94 -9.13
N VAL A 80 11.66 7.60 -9.52
CA VAL A 80 10.88 8.37 -10.51
C VAL A 80 10.74 9.83 -10.07
N ILE A 81 10.44 10.08 -8.80
CA ILE A 81 10.34 11.44 -8.25
C ILE A 81 11.68 12.16 -8.34
N GLY A 82 12.75 11.54 -7.86
CA GLY A 82 14.08 12.15 -7.86
C GLY A 82 14.59 12.44 -9.27
N GLU A 83 14.44 11.52 -10.20
CA GLU A 83 14.84 11.66 -11.61
C GLU A 83 14.09 12.82 -12.28
N LYS A 84 12.78 12.96 -12.04
CA LYS A 84 12.01 14.06 -12.60
C LYS A 84 12.42 15.41 -12.01
N LEU A 85 12.70 15.48 -10.71
CA LEU A 85 13.21 16.72 -10.10
C LEU A 85 14.58 17.11 -10.64
N MET A 86 15.50 16.15 -10.87
CA MET A 86 16.79 16.40 -11.51
C MET A 86 16.67 16.91 -12.95
N GLU A 87 15.68 16.42 -13.70
CA GLU A 87 15.38 16.86 -15.05
C GLU A 87 14.89 18.31 -15.09
N LEU A 88 13.99 18.68 -14.18
CA LEU A 88 13.32 19.99 -14.18
C LEU A 88 14.16 21.09 -13.57
N ASP A 89 15.04 20.80 -12.61
CA ASP A 89 15.86 21.78 -11.91
C ASP A 89 17.35 21.38 -11.97
N LEU A 90 17.95 21.68 -13.12
CA LEU A 90 19.37 21.39 -13.39
C LEU A 90 20.33 22.09 -12.42
N ALA A 91 19.95 23.25 -11.88
CA ALA A 91 20.77 23.98 -10.92
C ALA A 91 20.94 23.22 -9.59
N ASN A 92 19.94 22.43 -9.20
CA ASN A 92 19.93 21.64 -7.98
C ASN A 92 20.05 20.13 -8.25
N HIS A 93 20.42 19.71 -9.44
CA HIS A 93 20.53 18.30 -9.87
C HIS A 93 21.25 17.42 -8.83
N ASP A 94 22.44 17.79 -8.40
CA ASP A 94 23.24 16.97 -7.47
C ASP A 94 22.64 16.91 -6.06
N PHE A 95 21.87 17.95 -5.66
CA PHE A 95 21.11 17.94 -4.41
C PHE A 95 19.99 16.91 -4.47
N TYR A 96 19.19 16.90 -5.53
CA TYR A 96 18.11 15.91 -5.72
C TYR A 96 18.67 14.50 -5.82
N LYS A 97 19.74 14.30 -6.61
CA LYS A 97 20.41 13.00 -6.76
C LYS A 97 20.82 12.42 -5.42
N ARG A 98 21.56 13.19 -4.63
CA ARG A 98 22.02 12.75 -3.31
C ARG A 98 20.86 12.42 -2.37
N ASN A 99 19.84 13.25 -2.32
CA ASN A 99 18.68 13.02 -1.46
C ASN A 99 17.89 11.77 -1.88
N MET A 100 17.70 11.58 -3.19
CA MET A 100 17.08 10.37 -3.75
C MET A 100 17.86 9.12 -3.37
N GLU A 101 19.17 9.11 -3.60
CA GLU A 101 20.04 7.96 -3.29
C GLU A 101 20.01 7.61 -1.79
N ILE A 102 20.07 8.60 -0.91
CA ILE A 102 19.95 8.40 0.54
C ILE A 102 18.60 7.82 0.92
N TYR A 103 17.51 8.36 0.37
CA TYR A 103 16.15 7.94 0.72
C TYR A 103 15.85 6.53 0.20
N VAL A 104 16.19 6.27 -1.05
CA VAL A 104 16.10 4.94 -1.68
C VAL A 104 16.92 3.91 -0.89
N GLY A 105 18.16 4.24 -0.53
CA GLY A 105 19.00 3.35 0.28
C GLY A 105 18.35 2.97 1.63
N LYS A 106 17.64 3.90 2.28
CA LYS A 106 16.88 3.60 3.51
C LYS A 106 15.73 2.63 3.25
N ILE A 107 15.02 2.79 2.13
CA ILE A 107 13.92 1.87 1.75
C ILE A 107 14.50 0.48 1.42
N GLU A 108 15.60 0.40 0.69
CA GLU A 108 16.26 -0.87 0.33
C GLU A 108 16.77 -1.63 1.58
N ILE A 109 17.27 -0.91 2.60
CA ILE A 109 17.60 -1.51 3.90
C ILE A 109 16.35 -2.11 4.57
N LEU A 110 15.21 -1.42 4.51
CA LEU A 110 13.95 -1.96 5.02
C LEU A 110 13.49 -3.18 4.21
N ALA A 111 13.57 -3.13 2.89
CA ALA A 111 13.22 -4.27 2.02
C ALA A 111 14.02 -5.53 2.39
N LYS A 112 15.34 -5.37 2.61
CA LYS A 112 16.20 -6.46 3.08
C LYS A 112 15.78 -6.99 4.45
N ARG A 113 15.36 -6.10 5.37
CA ARG A 113 14.82 -6.54 6.67
C ARG A 113 13.50 -7.32 6.53
N TYR A 114 12.65 -6.96 5.58
CA TYR A 114 11.44 -7.74 5.25
C TYR A 114 11.83 -9.15 4.81
N GLU A 115 12.75 -9.27 3.85
CA GLU A 115 13.28 -10.55 3.36
C GLU A 115 13.83 -11.40 4.52
N GLU A 116 14.74 -10.84 5.33
CA GLU A 116 15.36 -11.53 6.45
C GLU A 116 14.35 -12.00 7.51
N LYS A 117 13.34 -11.17 7.82
CA LYS A 117 12.34 -11.49 8.83
C LYS A 117 11.32 -12.52 8.33
N PHE A 118 10.89 -12.42 7.09
CA PHE A 118 9.90 -13.36 6.53
C PHE A 118 10.54 -14.69 6.15
N ALA A 119 11.83 -14.73 5.80
CA ALA A 119 12.57 -15.98 5.65
C ALA A 119 12.66 -16.82 6.94
N GLN A 120 12.42 -16.23 8.10
CA GLN A 120 12.37 -16.95 9.38
C GLN A 120 11.01 -17.60 9.66
N LEU A 121 9.99 -17.32 8.85
CA LEU A 121 8.67 -17.95 8.96
C LEU A 121 8.68 -19.29 8.25
N ASN A 122 8.00 -20.28 8.85
CA ASN A 122 7.68 -21.51 8.14
C ASN A 122 6.45 -21.31 7.24
N GLU A 123 6.17 -22.25 6.35
CA GLU A 123 5.08 -22.12 5.37
C GLU A 123 3.69 -21.96 6.02
N GLU A 124 3.46 -22.55 7.19
CA GLU A 124 2.19 -22.43 7.94
C GLU A 124 2.03 -21.04 8.59
N GLU A 125 3.12 -20.33 8.78
CA GLU A 125 3.14 -18.96 9.31
C GLU A 125 3.01 -17.89 8.23
N LYS A 126 3.27 -18.21 6.96
CA LYS A 126 3.22 -17.28 5.82
C LYS A 126 1.80 -17.02 5.29
N ILE A 127 0.81 -16.90 6.15
CA ILE A 127 -0.59 -16.72 5.76
C ILE A 127 -1.08 -15.37 6.30
N LEU A 128 -1.19 -14.38 5.40
CA LEU A 128 -1.63 -13.02 5.69
C LEU A 128 -3.11 -12.86 5.34
N VAL A 129 -3.96 -12.68 6.35
CA VAL A 129 -5.41 -12.46 6.18
C VAL A 129 -5.74 -11.05 6.59
N THR A 130 -6.25 -10.24 5.65
CA THR A 130 -6.54 -8.82 5.80
C THR A 130 -8.02 -8.52 5.49
N SER A 131 -8.49 -7.30 5.75
CA SER A 131 -9.84 -6.92 5.35
C SER A 131 -9.87 -6.66 3.85
N GLU A 132 -8.99 -5.82 3.33
CA GLU A 132 -8.85 -5.49 1.91
C GLU A 132 -7.65 -6.21 1.29
N ARG A 133 -7.68 -6.43 -0.04
CA ARG A 133 -6.56 -6.97 -0.83
C ARG A 133 -5.44 -5.95 -1.05
N ALA A 134 -5.18 -5.09 -0.08
CA ALA A 134 -4.18 -4.04 -0.20
C ALA A 134 -2.73 -4.57 -0.22
N PHE A 135 -2.47 -5.71 0.41
CA PHE A 135 -1.12 -6.26 0.60
C PHE A 135 -0.65 -7.19 -0.52
N GLN A 136 -1.32 -7.24 -1.68
CA GLN A 136 -1.01 -8.17 -2.77
C GLN A 136 0.43 -8.07 -3.27
N TYR A 137 0.95 -6.85 -3.51
CA TYR A 137 2.33 -6.65 -3.97
C TYR A 137 3.35 -7.10 -2.92
N LEU A 138 3.12 -6.79 -1.65
CA LEU A 138 3.94 -7.24 -0.55
C LEU A 138 3.92 -8.77 -0.46
N SER A 139 2.74 -9.38 -0.48
CA SER A 139 2.57 -10.83 -0.38
C SER A 139 3.30 -11.55 -1.52
N ASN A 140 3.20 -11.03 -2.74
CA ASN A 140 3.92 -11.58 -3.89
C ASN A 140 5.44 -11.46 -3.76
N SER A 141 5.95 -10.32 -3.25
CA SER A 141 7.39 -10.08 -3.14
C SER A 141 8.06 -10.94 -2.06
N TYR A 142 7.31 -11.35 -1.03
CA TYR A 142 7.84 -12.07 0.11
C TYR A 142 7.21 -13.46 0.32
N ASP A 143 6.58 -14.00 -0.72
CA ASP A 143 6.03 -15.36 -0.75
C ASP A 143 5.04 -15.64 0.39
N LEU A 144 4.13 -14.68 0.64
CA LEU A 144 3.04 -14.83 1.59
C LEU A 144 1.78 -15.30 0.87
N THR A 145 1.08 -16.25 1.46
CA THR A 145 -0.28 -16.63 1.04
C THR A 145 -1.25 -15.55 1.53
N GLU A 146 -1.92 -14.85 0.60
CA GLU A 146 -2.91 -13.83 0.94
C GLU A 146 -4.33 -14.41 1.04
N ALA A 147 -5.12 -13.86 1.96
CA ALA A 147 -6.58 -13.97 1.97
C ALA A 147 -7.17 -12.64 2.46
N TYR A 148 -8.37 -12.31 2.00
CA TYR A 148 -9.00 -11.02 2.27
C TYR A 148 -10.52 -11.16 2.26
N ILE A 149 -11.22 -10.13 2.78
CA ILE A 149 -12.70 -10.09 2.80
C ILE A 149 -13.20 -9.49 1.49
N TRP A 150 -12.61 -8.36 1.04
CA TRP A 150 -12.96 -7.69 -0.22
C TRP A 150 -11.71 -7.27 -1.01
N ALA A 151 -11.88 -7.13 -2.31
CA ALA A 151 -10.75 -6.84 -3.20
C ALA A 151 -10.32 -5.38 -3.15
N ILE A 152 -11.28 -4.46 -3.14
CA ILE A 152 -11.06 -3.01 -3.04
C ILE A 152 -12.25 -2.37 -2.30
N ASP A 153 -12.03 -1.25 -1.66
CA ASP A 153 -13.06 -0.53 -0.92
C ASP A 153 -14.21 -0.09 -1.84
N THR A 154 -15.42 -0.51 -1.46
CA THR A 154 -16.68 -0.15 -2.11
C THR A 154 -17.77 0.06 -1.04
N GLU A 155 -18.96 0.47 -1.46
CA GLU A 155 -20.13 0.60 -0.55
C GLU A 155 -20.62 -0.76 0.01
N GLU A 156 -20.21 -1.89 -0.59
CA GLU A 156 -20.64 -3.25 -0.23
C GLU A 156 -19.60 -4.03 0.57
N ASN A 157 -18.60 -3.36 1.17
CA ASN A 157 -17.55 -4.01 1.94
C ASN A 157 -18.10 -4.84 3.11
N GLY A 158 -17.61 -6.08 3.24
CA GLY A 158 -18.04 -6.98 4.30
C GLY A 158 -19.45 -7.54 4.12
N SER A 159 -19.89 -7.73 2.87
CA SER A 159 -21.17 -8.39 2.59
C SER A 159 -21.22 -9.82 3.18
N PRO A 160 -22.42 -10.36 3.48
CA PRO A 160 -22.55 -11.72 4.01
C PRO A 160 -21.86 -12.80 3.16
N ALA A 161 -21.85 -12.63 1.83
CA ALA A 161 -21.20 -13.56 0.92
C ALA A 161 -19.67 -13.49 1.04
N GLN A 162 -19.09 -12.29 1.10
CA GLN A 162 -17.66 -12.08 1.31
C GLN A 162 -17.20 -12.66 2.66
N ILE A 163 -17.92 -12.36 3.74
CA ILE A 163 -17.64 -12.89 5.08
C ILE A 163 -17.66 -14.43 5.08
N LYS A 164 -18.71 -15.04 4.49
CA LYS A 164 -18.82 -16.51 4.40
C LYS A 164 -17.64 -17.14 3.65
N ASN A 165 -17.29 -16.59 2.49
CA ASN A 165 -16.17 -17.09 1.69
C ASN A 165 -14.85 -17.00 2.48
N THR A 166 -14.64 -15.89 3.18
CA THR A 166 -13.42 -15.69 3.99
C THR A 166 -13.37 -16.65 5.18
N ILE A 167 -14.51 -16.94 5.84
CA ILE A 167 -14.58 -17.98 6.89
C ILE A 167 -14.13 -19.34 6.36
N GLU A 168 -14.60 -19.74 5.17
CA GLU A 168 -14.19 -20.99 4.53
C GLU A 168 -12.68 -21.02 4.23
N LEU A 169 -12.13 -19.90 3.72
CA LEU A 169 -10.68 -19.75 3.47
C LEU A 169 -9.87 -19.84 4.76
N VAL A 170 -10.27 -19.11 5.80
CA VAL A 170 -9.58 -19.10 7.11
C VAL A 170 -9.58 -20.49 7.74
N ARG A 171 -10.70 -21.24 7.68
CA ARG A 171 -10.78 -22.62 8.14
C ARG A 171 -9.86 -23.58 7.38
N LYS A 172 -9.67 -23.34 6.07
CA LYS A 172 -8.78 -24.13 5.22
C LYS A 172 -7.31 -23.79 5.46
N LEU A 173 -6.97 -22.49 5.53
CA LEU A 173 -5.60 -22.01 5.65
C LEU A 173 -5.05 -22.07 7.06
N GLN A 174 -5.91 -21.94 8.08
CA GLN A 174 -5.56 -21.96 9.52
C GLN A 174 -4.48 -20.93 9.91
N PRO A 175 -4.65 -19.63 9.57
CA PRO A 175 -3.67 -18.60 9.92
C PRO A 175 -3.52 -18.47 11.44
N LYS A 176 -2.39 -17.96 11.90
CA LYS A 176 -2.14 -17.71 13.33
C LYS A 176 -2.90 -16.48 13.85
N ALA A 177 -3.13 -15.49 12.99
CA ALA A 177 -3.87 -14.27 13.30
C ALA A 177 -4.60 -13.71 12.06
N LEU A 178 -5.62 -12.91 12.31
CA LEU A 178 -6.31 -12.06 11.33
C LEU A 178 -5.86 -10.63 11.54
N PHE A 179 -5.73 -9.87 10.46
CA PHE A 179 -5.31 -8.46 10.53
C PHE A 179 -6.43 -7.54 10.06
N VAL A 180 -6.48 -6.35 10.63
CA VAL A 180 -7.42 -5.29 10.25
C VAL A 180 -6.62 -4.03 9.99
N GLU A 181 -6.97 -3.30 8.95
CA GLU A 181 -6.34 -2.02 8.59
C GLU A 181 -6.90 -0.88 9.46
N SER A 182 -6.12 0.18 9.62
CA SER A 182 -6.45 1.31 10.50
C SER A 182 -7.67 2.13 10.05
N ASN A 183 -7.97 2.09 8.76
CA ASN A 183 -8.99 2.90 8.08
C ASN A 183 -10.30 2.13 7.79
N VAL A 184 -10.43 0.84 8.17
CA VAL A 184 -11.59 0.03 7.82
C VAL A 184 -12.49 -0.32 9.01
N ASP A 185 -13.73 -0.73 8.73
CA ASP A 185 -14.66 -1.26 9.73
C ASP A 185 -14.20 -2.64 10.22
N THR A 186 -14.02 -2.77 11.52
CA THR A 186 -13.55 -4.01 12.16
C THR A 186 -14.61 -5.11 12.26
N ARG A 187 -15.89 -4.79 12.16
CA ARG A 187 -17.02 -5.74 12.39
C ARG A 187 -17.00 -6.96 11.48
N PRO A 188 -16.72 -6.87 10.18
CA PRO A 188 -16.59 -8.05 9.33
C PRO A 188 -15.52 -9.02 9.83
N MET A 189 -14.33 -8.53 10.17
CA MET A 189 -13.24 -9.36 10.67
C MET A 189 -13.54 -9.95 12.06
N GLN A 190 -14.24 -9.20 12.93
CA GLN A 190 -14.72 -9.71 14.24
C GLN A 190 -15.68 -10.90 14.06
N THR A 191 -16.55 -10.84 13.05
CA THR A 191 -17.44 -11.97 12.72
C THR A 191 -16.64 -13.20 12.29
N ILE A 192 -15.63 -13.01 11.41
CA ILE A 192 -14.78 -14.12 10.97
C ILE A 192 -14.00 -14.70 12.14
N SER A 193 -13.41 -13.86 12.99
CA SER A 193 -12.69 -14.31 14.19
C SER A 193 -13.58 -15.15 15.11
N LYS A 194 -14.80 -14.70 15.37
CA LYS A 194 -15.77 -15.41 16.20
C LYS A 194 -16.14 -16.78 15.62
N GLU A 195 -16.37 -16.87 14.31
CA GLU A 195 -16.80 -18.08 13.61
C GLU A 195 -15.67 -19.09 13.40
N THR A 196 -14.43 -18.63 13.36
CA THR A 196 -13.25 -19.48 13.09
C THR A 196 -12.44 -19.79 14.33
N GLY A 197 -12.55 -18.96 15.38
CA GLY A 197 -11.71 -19.04 16.58
C GLY A 197 -10.30 -18.44 16.39
N VAL A 198 -9.96 -17.94 15.20
CA VAL A 198 -8.67 -17.32 14.95
C VAL A 198 -8.66 -15.89 15.51
N PRO A 199 -7.67 -15.51 16.34
CA PRO A 199 -7.64 -14.19 16.98
C PRO A 199 -7.33 -13.09 15.96
N ILE A 200 -7.90 -11.89 16.20
CA ILE A 200 -7.47 -10.68 15.51
C ILE A 200 -6.19 -10.16 16.19
N TYR A 201 -5.15 -9.86 15.37
CA TYR A 201 -3.94 -9.22 15.89
C TYR A 201 -4.28 -7.82 16.43
N LYS A 202 -3.75 -7.49 17.59
CA LYS A 202 -4.20 -6.31 18.37
C LYS A 202 -3.84 -4.94 17.78
N TYR A 203 -2.82 -4.89 16.92
CA TYR A 203 -2.38 -3.65 16.29
C TYR A 203 -2.86 -3.60 14.85
N PRO A 204 -3.56 -2.53 14.42
CA PRO A 204 -3.99 -2.39 13.04
C PRO A 204 -2.78 -2.27 12.12
N LEU A 205 -2.92 -2.70 10.87
CA LEU A 205 -1.97 -2.41 9.82
C LEU A 205 -2.34 -1.09 9.14
N TYR A 206 -1.36 -0.40 8.60
CA TYR A 206 -1.60 0.76 7.75
C TYR A 206 -1.62 0.32 6.29
N SER A 207 -2.67 0.68 5.54
CA SER A 207 -2.78 0.50 4.08
C SER A 207 -2.75 1.86 3.39
N ASP A 208 -3.88 2.57 3.30
CA ASP A 208 -4.07 3.78 2.51
C ASP A 208 -3.70 5.07 3.24
N GLU A 209 -3.38 5.01 4.49
CA GLU A 209 -3.05 6.17 5.29
C GLU A 209 -1.73 6.00 6.05
N LEU A 210 -1.13 7.11 6.39
CA LEU A 210 -0.02 7.17 7.35
C LEU A 210 -0.55 7.37 8.76
N GLY A 211 0.22 6.96 9.74
CA GLY A 211 0.01 7.35 11.13
C GLY A 211 0.17 8.87 11.32
N ARG A 212 -0.17 9.36 12.51
CA ARG A 212 0.00 10.78 12.84
C ARG A 212 1.47 11.17 12.80
N GLN A 213 1.77 12.34 12.25
CA GLN A 213 3.13 12.88 12.20
C GLN A 213 3.79 12.88 13.60
N GLY A 214 5.02 12.35 13.68
CA GLY A 214 5.75 12.21 14.93
C GLY A 214 5.28 11.08 15.85
N LYS A 215 4.43 10.19 15.34
CA LYS A 215 3.99 8.95 15.98
C LYS A 215 4.38 7.74 15.13
N GLU A 216 4.03 6.52 15.58
CA GLU A 216 4.21 5.29 14.82
C GLU A 216 3.59 5.41 13.44
N ALA A 217 4.28 4.93 12.41
CA ALA A 217 3.89 5.03 11.01
C ALA A 217 3.69 6.47 10.48
N GLY A 218 4.24 7.50 11.14
CA GLY A 218 4.02 8.91 10.80
C GLY A 218 4.78 9.43 9.57
N SER A 219 5.69 8.63 9.02
CA SER A 219 6.34 8.84 7.73
C SER A 219 6.30 7.55 6.91
N TYR A 220 6.58 7.61 5.61
CA TYR A 220 6.58 6.40 4.78
C TYR A 220 7.60 5.34 5.27
N LEU A 221 8.78 5.74 5.72
CA LEU A 221 9.75 4.81 6.30
C LEU A 221 9.26 4.20 7.62
N ASP A 222 8.62 4.99 8.47
CA ASP A 222 8.02 4.50 9.71
C ASP A 222 6.84 3.57 9.43
N TYR A 223 6.01 3.88 8.44
CA TYR A 223 4.92 3.05 7.94
C TYR A 223 5.42 1.67 7.48
N LEU A 224 6.44 1.63 6.63
CA LEU A 224 7.03 0.37 6.19
C LEU A 224 7.60 -0.42 7.39
N ASN A 225 8.34 0.23 8.28
CA ASN A 225 8.89 -0.44 9.46
C ASN A 225 7.81 -0.94 10.42
N TYR A 226 6.77 -0.17 10.66
CA TYR A 226 5.63 -0.55 11.50
C TYR A 226 4.93 -1.79 10.95
N ASN A 227 4.54 -1.77 9.67
CA ASN A 227 3.89 -2.90 9.04
C ASN A 227 4.76 -4.16 9.09
N LEU A 228 6.07 -4.06 8.82
CA LEU A 228 6.99 -5.19 8.93
C LEU A 228 6.93 -5.83 10.32
N GLU A 229 7.09 -5.03 11.37
CA GLU A 229 7.16 -5.52 12.75
C GLU A 229 5.83 -6.19 13.16
N HIS A 230 4.70 -5.57 12.80
CA HIS A 230 3.39 -6.08 13.20
C HIS A 230 2.93 -7.27 12.37
N ILE A 231 3.16 -7.29 11.06
CA ILE A 231 2.88 -8.45 10.22
C ILE A 231 3.71 -9.65 10.73
N LYS A 232 5.04 -9.48 10.89
CA LYS A 232 5.91 -10.58 11.36
C LYS A 232 5.47 -11.16 12.71
N LYS A 233 5.09 -10.30 13.66
CA LYS A 233 4.62 -10.76 14.98
C LYS A 233 3.31 -11.54 14.88
N GLY A 234 2.31 -10.99 14.18
CA GLY A 234 1.03 -11.66 14.01
C GLY A 234 1.15 -12.99 13.25
N LEU A 235 1.93 -13.03 12.16
CA LEU A 235 2.17 -14.26 11.40
C LEU A 235 2.84 -15.36 12.24
N SER A 236 3.74 -15.01 13.16
CA SER A 236 4.39 -15.98 14.05
C SER A 236 3.56 -16.30 15.31
N GLY A 237 2.35 -15.76 15.46
CA GLY A 237 1.50 -15.97 16.63
C GLY A 237 2.10 -15.41 17.94
N LYS A 238 3.01 -14.42 17.84
CA LYS A 238 3.62 -13.75 18.98
C LYS A 238 2.95 -12.38 19.18
N GLU A 239 2.56 -12.08 20.42
CA GLU A 239 2.02 -10.77 20.81
C GLU A 239 3.10 -9.67 20.90
#